data_f3c43abd90fe31cc08a53b4e4a4bfef9
#
_entry.id   f3c43abd90fe31cc08a53b4e4a4bfef9
#
_cell.length_a   1.000
_cell.length_b   1.000
_cell.length_c   1.000
_cell.angle_alpha   90.00
_cell.angle_beta   90.00
_cell.angle_gamma   90.00
#
_symmetry.space_group_name_H-M   'P 1'
#
loop_
_entity.id
_entity.type
_entity.pdbx_description
1 polymer ?
#
loop_
_entity_poly.entity_id
_entity_poly.type
_entity_poly.pdbx_seq_one_letter_code
_entity_poly.pdbx_strand_id
1 'polypeptide(L)'
;MMLDRLSPQAPDALLALIRLHAADPREDKIDLGVGVYRTESGATPVFAAIKAAEQVLVDTQDSKSYLGPEGDMGFVNALMPYIFGADPTMGGRISGMQTPGGTGAVRLALALALKAGVKRVHMGVPSWPNHAQILADLGMELLAFPHARHDGTADLDAVLDAID
;
A
#
# COMPACT_ATOMS: atom_id res chain seq x y z
N MET A 1 -27.67 21.41 1.64
CA MET A 1 -27.84 19.94 1.58
C MET A 1 -26.72 19.26 2.39
N MET A 2 -26.85 17.96 2.70
CA MET A 2 -25.82 17.24 3.50
C MET A 2 -24.49 17.13 2.73
N LEU A 3 -24.53 16.94 1.42
CA LEU A 3 -23.35 16.78 0.57
C LEU A 3 -22.55 18.09 0.37
N ASP A 4 -23.15 19.26 0.59
CA ASP A 4 -22.49 20.56 0.46
C ASP A 4 -21.41 20.78 1.55
N ARG A 5 -21.35 19.88 2.54
CA ARG A 5 -20.31 19.86 3.58
C ARG A 5 -19.05 19.11 3.18
N LEU A 6 -19.08 18.41 2.04
CA LEU A 6 -17.92 17.70 1.53
C LEU A 6 -17.00 18.68 0.79
N SER A 7 -15.73 18.66 1.15
CA SER A 7 -14.69 19.36 0.40
C SER A 7 -14.14 18.46 -0.68
N PRO A 8 -13.89 18.97 -1.90
CA PRO A 8 -13.20 18.22 -2.93
C PRO A 8 -11.83 17.76 -2.44
N GLN A 9 -11.50 16.51 -2.67
CA GLN A 9 -10.14 16.00 -2.43
C GLN A 9 -9.19 16.57 -3.50
N ALA A 10 -7.94 16.82 -3.12
CA ALA A 10 -6.91 17.16 -4.08
C ALA A 10 -6.73 16.02 -5.10
N PRO A 11 -6.52 16.33 -6.39
CA PRO A 11 -6.23 15.30 -7.38
C PRO A 11 -5.01 14.48 -6.99
N ASP A 12 -5.06 13.18 -7.24
CA ASP A 12 -3.90 12.30 -7.06
C ASP A 12 -2.78 12.73 -8.01
N ALA A 13 -1.64 13.15 -7.45
CA ALA A 13 -0.49 13.64 -8.20
C ALA A 13 0.11 12.55 -9.11
N LEU A 14 0.09 11.28 -8.70
CA LEU A 14 0.60 10.17 -9.50
C LEU A 14 -0.29 9.91 -10.72
N LEU A 15 -1.62 9.96 -10.56
CA LEU A 15 -2.54 9.84 -11.69
C LEU A 15 -2.42 11.02 -12.68
N ALA A 16 -2.07 12.20 -12.18
CA ALA A 16 -1.77 13.35 -13.04
C ALA A 16 -0.49 13.11 -13.87
N LEU A 17 0.57 12.53 -13.29
CA LEU A 17 1.80 12.17 -13.99
C LEU A 17 1.57 11.12 -15.08
N ILE A 18 0.74 10.10 -14.82
CA ILE A 18 0.37 9.09 -15.83
C ILE A 18 -0.27 9.76 -17.05
N ARG A 19 -1.18 10.71 -16.82
CA ARG A 19 -1.83 11.45 -17.93
C ARG A 19 -0.86 12.33 -18.69
N LEU A 20 0.05 13.00 -18.00
CA LEU A 20 1.10 13.83 -18.62
C LEU A 20 2.04 12.97 -19.47
N HIS A 21 2.49 11.83 -18.94
CA HIS A 21 3.32 10.89 -19.69
C HIS A 21 2.59 10.35 -20.93
N ALA A 22 1.32 10.00 -20.82
CA ALA A 22 0.54 9.52 -21.97
C ALA A 22 0.34 10.61 -23.05
N ALA A 23 0.18 11.86 -22.64
CA ALA A 23 0.01 13.00 -23.56
C ALA A 23 1.32 13.50 -24.19
N ASP A 24 2.47 13.12 -23.66
CA ASP A 24 3.79 13.52 -24.18
C ASP A 24 4.08 12.75 -25.50
N PRO A 25 4.28 13.45 -26.64
CA PRO A 25 4.50 12.80 -27.93
C PRO A 25 5.93 12.27 -28.14
N ARG A 26 6.85 12.51 -27.22
CA ARG A 26 8.24 12.05 -27.34
C ARG A 26 8.34 10.54 -27.25
N GLU A 27 9.18 9.92 -28.06
CA GLU A 27 9.39 8.47 -28.07
C GLU A 27 10.45 8.02 -27.04
N ASP A 28 11.38 8.89 -26.67
CA ASP A 28 12.48 8.65 -25.72
C ASP A 28 12.12 8.89 -24.25
N LYS A 29 10.83 8.81 -23.91
CA LYS A 29 10.33 9.01 -22.55
C LYS A 29 10.34 7.73 -21.74
N ILE A 30 10.63 7.85 -20.43
CA ILE A 30 10.61 6.76 -19.46
C ILE A 30 9.55 7.04 -18.41
N ASP A 31 8.65 6.09 -18.18
CA ASP A 31 7.62 6.20 -17.14
C ASP A 31 8.14 5.62 -15.81
N LEU A 32 8.40 6.51 -14.87
CA LEU A 32 8.77 6.18 -13.49
C LEU A 32 7.66 6.56 -12.48
N GLY A 33 6.46 6.89 -12.96
CA GLY A 33 5.37 7.43 -12.15
C GLY A 33 4.72 6.42 -11.22
N VAL A 34 4.72 5.14 -11.59
CA VAL A 34 4.06 4.07 -10.79
C VAL A 34 5.00 2.89 -10.65
N GLY A 35 5.09 2.36 -9.42
CA GLY A 35 5.88 1.17 -9.09
C GLY A 35 5.19 -0.11 -9.58
N VAL A 36 5.38 -0.47 -10.85
CA VAL A 36 4.92 -1.72 -11.47
C VAL A 36 6.08 -2.37 -12.21
N TYR A 37 6.03 -3.69 -12.34
CA TYR A 37 6.96 -4.41 -13.21
C TYR A 37 6.73 -4.00 -14.68
N ARG A 38 7.80 -3.63 -15.36
CA ARG A 38 7.79 -3.35 -16.80
C ARG A 38 8.85 -4.19 -17.51
N THR A 39 8.51 -4.68 -18.68
CA THR A 39 9.48 -5.30 -19.59
C THR A 39 10.37 -4.22 -20.23
N GLU A 40 11.42 -4.63 -20.95
CA GLU A 40 12.26 -3.73 -21.74
C GLU A 40 11.46 -2.92 -22.77
N SER A 41 10.35 -3.48 -23.27
CA SER A 41 9.43 -2.79 -24.17
C SER A 41 8.41 -1.88 -23.46
N GLY A 42 8.49 -1.73 -22.14
CA GLY A 42 7.56 -0.91 -21.34
C GLY A 42 6.21 -1.58 -21.02
N ALA A 43 5.98 -2.82 -21.46
CA ALA A 43 4.74 -3.54 -21.19
C ALA A 43 4.67 -4.04 -19.75
N THR A 44 3.46 -4.11 -19.19
CA THR A 44 3.15 -4.68 -17.87
C THR A 44 2.38 -5.99 -18.06
N PRO A 45 3.06 -7.13 -18.27
CA PRO A 45 2.39 -8.40 -18.52
C PRO A 45 1.79 -9.01 -17.25
N VAL A 46 0.73 -9.78 -17.42
CA VAL A 46 0.29 -10.73 -16.38
C VAL A 46 1.23 -11.94 -16.40
N PHE A 47 1.83 -12.27 -15.26
CA PHE A 47 2.73 -13.43 -15.16
C PHE A 47 1.99 -14.74 -15.46
N ALA A 48 2.68 -15.67 -16.13
CA ALA A 48 2.11 -16.97 -16.49
C ALA A 48 1.61 -17.73 -15.25
N ALA A 49 2.32 -17.66 -14.14
CA ALA A 49 1.92 -18.27 -12.87
C ALA A 49 0.58 -17.73 -12.35
N ILE A 50 0.33 -16.40 -12.50
CA ILE A 50 -0.94 -15.79 -12.10
C ILE A 50 -2.08 -16.27 -12.99
N LYS A 51 -1.87 -16.31 -14.31
CA LYS A 51 -2.88 -16.84 -15.24
C LYS A 51 -3.22 -18.31 -14.96
N ALA A 52 -2.22 -19.13 -14.64
CA ALA A 52 -2.45 -20.52 -14.27
C ALA A 52 -3.24 -20.64 -12.96
N ALA A 53 -2.94 -19.82 -11.96
CA ALA A 53 -3.67 -19.81 -10.71
C ALA A 53 -5.12 -19.33 -10.88
N GLU A 54 -5.36 -18.30 -11.71
CA GLU A 54 -6.70 -17.84 -12.06
C GLU A 54 -7.52 -18.94 -12.76
N GLN A 55 -6.88 -19.70 -13.67
CA GLN A 55 -7.55 -20.83 -14.33
C GLN A 55 -7.93 -21.94 -13.34
N VAL A 56 -7.03 -22.27 -12.39
CA VAL A 56 -7.35 -23.22 -11.32
C VAL A 56 -8.55 -22.75 -10.50
N LEU A 57 -8.62 -21.47 -10.15
CA LEU A 57 -9.78 -20.92 -9.43
C LEU A 57 -11.06 -21.04 -10.25
N VAL A 58 -11.01 -20.75 -11.55
CA VAL A 58 -12.17 -20.88 -12.45
C VAL A 58 -12.67 -22.33 -12.48
N ASP A 59 -11.75 -23.29 -12.53
CA ASP A 59 -12.09 -24.71 -12.68
C ASP A 59 -12.53 -25.39 -11.38
N THR A 60 -12.07 -24.88 -10.22
CA THR A 60 -12.23 -25.57 -8.92
C THR A 60 -13.07 -24.84 -7.89
N GLN A 61 -13.30 -23.52 -8.08
CA GLN A 61 -14.09 -22.74 -7.12
C GLN A 61 -15.59 -23.01 -7.33
N ASP A 62 -16.18 -23.76 -6.44
CA ASP A 62 -17.57 -24.19 -6.49
C ASP A 62 -18.54 -23.29 -5.70
N SER A 63 -18.03 -22.32 -4.95
CA SER A 63 -18.81 -21.43 -4.11
C SER A 63 -18.34 -19.99 -4.17
N LYS A 64 -19.31 -19.06 -4.10
CA LYS A 64 -19.11 -17.61 -3.92
C LYS A 64 -19.76 -17.12 -2.63
N SER A 65 -19.80 -17.98 -1.61
CA SER A 65 -20.30 -17.60 -0.29
C SER A 65 -19.44 -16.50 0.34
N TYR A 66 -20.01 -15.79 1.31
CA TYR A 66 -19.29 -14.76 2.05
C TYR A 66 -18.08 -15.35 2.78
N LEU A 67 -16.97 -14.61 2.75
CA LEU A 67 -15.83 -14.86 3.64
C LEU A 67 -16.09 -14.23 5.02
N GLY A 68 -15.33 -14.67 6.03
CA GLY A 68 -15.28 -13.99 7.32
C GLY A 68 -14.68 -12.56 7.21
N PRO A 69 -14.77 -11.76 8.28
CA PRO A 69 -14.20 -10.41 8.27
C PRO A 69 -12.68 -10.38 8.10
N GLU A 70 -11.99 -11.48 8.35
CA GLU A 70 -10.54 -11.66 8.13
C GLU A 70 -10.19 -11.86 6.65
N GLY A 71 -11.18 -12.09 5.79
CA GLY A 71 -10.99 -12.40 4.38
C GLY A 71 -10.61 -13.85 4.14
N ASP A 72 -9.87 -14.13 3.07
CA ASP A 72 -9.40 -15.47 2.74
C ASP A 72 -8.20 -15.86 3.60
N MET A 73 -8.43 -16.72 4.59
CA MET A 73 -7.39 -17.20 5.49
C MET A 73 -6.39 -18.15 4.82
N GLY A 74 -6.77 -18.79 3.70
CA GLY A 74 -5.84 -19.55 2.87
C GLY A 74 -4.76 -18.64 2.27
N PHE A 75 -5.17 -17.50 1.73
CA PHE A 75 -4.26 -16.47 1.24
C PHE A 75 -3.37 -15.91 2.38
N VAL A 76 -3.96 -15.54 3.51
CA VAL A 76 -3.21 -15.00 4.66
C VAL A 76 -2.16 -16.00 5.13
N ASN A 77 -2.53 -17.27 5.35
CA ASN A 77 -1.64 -18.30 5.84
C ASN A 77 -0.52 -18.66 4.84
N ALA A 78 -0.79 -18.56 3.54
CA ALA A 78 0.22 -18.77 2.51
C ALA A 78 1.23 -17.62 2.45
N LEU A 79 0.78 -16.38 2.69
CA LEU A 79 1.64 -15.19 2.62
C LEU A 79 2.49 -15.00 3.89
N MET A 80 1.99 -15.37 5.05
CA MET A 80 2.67 -15.18 6.34
C MET A 80 4.08 -15.79 6.39
N PRO A 81 4.32 -17.07 6.02
CA PRO A 81 5.67 -17.65 6.00
C PRO A 81 6.60 -16.96 5.01
N TYR A 82 6.06 -16.45 3.91
CA TYR A 82 6.85 -15.74 2.90
C TYR A 82 7.41 -14.42 3.42
N ILE A 83 6.64 -13.73 4.28
CA ILE A 83 7.03 -12.43 4.86
C ILE A 83 7.87 -12.61 6.13
N PHE A 84 7.48 -13.53 7.02
CA PHE A 84 8.03 -13.64 8.37
C PHE A 84 8.93 -14.86 8.60
N GLY A 85 9.10 -15.75 7.59
CA GLY A 85 9.96 -16.92 7.68
C GLY A 85 9.33 -18.11 8.40
N ALA A 86 10.16 -18.96 9.02
CA ALA A 86 9.78 -20.29 9.52
C ALA A 86 8.80 -20.26 10.71
N ASP A 87 8.83 -19.22 11.54
CA ASP A 87 7.80 -18.98 12.57
C ASP A 87 6.99 -17.73 12.21
N PRO A 88 6.02 -17.85 11.29
CA PRO A 88 5.30 -16.71 10.76
C PRO A 88 4.43 -16.01 11.79
N THR A 89 4.06 -16.68 12.87
CA THR A 89 3.26 -16.09 13.94
C THR A 89 4.11 -15.51 15.06
N MET A 90 5.41 -15.77 15.06
CA MET A 90 6.34 -15.40 16.13
C MET A 90 5.77 -15.75 17.53
N GLY A 91 5.37 -17.01 17.70
CA GLY A 91 4.76 -17.50 18.95
C GLY A 91 3.37 -16.91 19.24
N GLY A 92 2.60 -16.61 18.21
CA GLY A 92 1.24 -16.05 18.33
C GLY A 92 1.17 -14.53 18.47
N ARG A 93 2.28 -13.82 18.28
CA ARG A 93 2.33 -12.36 18.36
C ARG A 93 1.86 -11.65 17.08
N ILE A 94 1.87 -12.36 15.96
CA ILE A 94 1.48 -11.84 14.64
C ILE A 94 0.22 -12.55 14.18
N SER A 95 -0.73 -11.77 13.71
CA SER A 95 -1.93 -12.23 13.02
C SER A 95 -2.11 -11.43 11.75
N GLY A 96 -2.84 -11.97 10.77
CA GLY A 96 -3.07 -11.33 9.49
C GLY A 96 -4.53 -11.32 9.10
N MET A 97 -4.88 -10.40 8.22
CA MET A 97 -6.17 -10.37 7.53
C MET A 97 -5.97 -9.91 6.08
N GLN A 98 -6.84 -10.38 5.20
CA GLN A 98 -6.90 -9.90 3.83
C GLN A 98 -7.59 -8.55 3.77
N THR A 99 -7.05 -7.64 2.95
CA THR A 99 -7.61 -6.29 2.77
C THR A 99 -7.73 -5.97 1.28
N PRO A 100 -8.58 -5.01 0.89
CA PRO A 100 -8.64 -4.54 -0.50
C PRO A 100 -7.40 -3.69 -0.84
N GLY A 101 -6.30 -4.38 -1.16
CA GLY A 101 -5.02 -3.76 -1.53
C GLY A 101 -4.31 -3.03 -0.39
N GLY A 102 -3.19 -2.35 -0.74
CA GLY A 102 -2.35 -1.64 0.24
C GLY A 102 -3.05 -0.45 0.89
N THR A 103 -3.90 0.27 0.17
CA THR A 103 -4.70 1.38 0.73
C THR A 103 -5.62 0.89 1.85
N GLY A 104 -6.32 -0.23 1.62
CA GLY A 104 -7.17 -0.86 2.63
C GLY A 104 -6.35 -1.32 3.85
N ALA A 105 -5.18 -1.92 3.62
CA ALA A 105 -4.28 -2.35 4.69
C ALA A 105 -3.83 -1.18 5.58
N VAL A 106 -3.32 -0.12 4.98
CA VAL A 106 -2.86 1.07 5.71
C VAL A 106 -4.02 1.71 6.49
N ARG A 107 -5.18 1.86 5.84
CA ARG A 107 -6.37 2.44 6.47
C ARG A 107 -6.82 1.64 7.70
N LEU A 108 -6.90 0.31 7.60
CA LEU A 108 -7.32 -0.55 8.70
C LEU A 108 -6.30 -0.59 9.83
N ALA A 109 -5.00 -0.66 9.51
CA ALA A 109 -3.93 -0.63 10.51
C ALA A 109 -3.95 0.68 11.31
N LEU A 110 -4.05 1.81 10.64
CA LEU A 110 -4.11 3.13 11.29
C LEU A 110 -5.41 3.31 12.09
N ALA A 111 -6.55 2.83 11.59
CA ALA A 111 -7.80 2.86 12.34
C ALA A 111 -7.72 2.00 13.61
N LEU A 112 -7.06 0.85 13.57
CA LEU A 112 -6.81 0.02 14.74
C LEU A 112 -5.88 0.74 15.73
N ALA A 113 -4.79 1.33 15.27
CA ALA A 113 -3.87 2.10 16.10
C ALA A 113 -4.57 3.28 16.78
N LEU A 114 -5.41 4.00 16.05
CA LEU A 114 -6.21 5.11 16.59
C LEU A 114 -7.17 4.61 17.71
N LYS A 115 -7.83 3.46 17.52
CA LYS A 115 -8.68 2.84 18.54
C LYS A 115 -7.86 2.39 19.76
N ALA A 116 -6.60 2.03 19.58
CA ALA A 116 -5.66 1.73 20.66
C ALA A 116 -5.09 2.98 21.37
N GLY A 117 -5.50 4.19 20.94
CA GLY A 117 -5.10 5.46 21.56
C GLY A 117 -3.93 6.17 20.88
N VAL A 118 -3.39 5.62 19.81
CA VAL A 118 -2.33 6.29 19.02
C VAL A 118 -2.94 7.46 18.26
N LYS A 119 -2.41 8.67 18.48
CA LYS A 119 -2.90 9.91 17.83
C LYS A 119 -1.91 10.50 16.84
N ARG A 120 -0.65 10.15 16.95
CA ARG A 120 0.45 10.68 16.14
C ARG A 120 1.18 9.56 15.43
N VAL A 121 1.62 9.83 14.20
CA VAL A 121 2.37 8.87 13.38
C VAL A 121 3.61 9.58 12.83
N HIS A 122 4.78 9.03 13.11
CA HIS A 122 6.03 9.44 12.51
C HIS A 122 6.17 8.80 11.13
N MET A 123 6.45 9.60 10.12
CA MET A 123 6.56 9.13 8.74
C MET A 123 7.79 9.71 8.06
N GLY A 124 8.68 8.84 7.60
CA GLY A 124 9.79 9.23 6.76
C GLY A 124 9.33 9.78 5.41
N VAL A 125 9.92 10.89 4.97
CA VAL A 125 9.66 11.50 3.67
C VAL A 125 10.96 11.55 2.85
N PRO A 126 10.88 11.35 1.51
CA PRO A 126 9.68 11.15 0.69
C PRO A 126 8.98 9.83 0.93
N SER A 127 7.65 9.83 0.81
CA SER A 127 6.79 8.66 1.01
C SER A 127 5.60 8.68 0.04
N TRP A 128 4.86 7.59 -0.03
CA TRP A 128 3.65 7.54 -0.85
C TRP A 128 2.62 8.58 -0.37
N PRO A 129 2.17 9.50 -1.25
CA PRO A 129 1.32 10.62 -0.86
C PRO A 129 0.01 10.21 -0.17
N ASN A 130 -0.51 9.02 -0.48
CA ASN A 130 -1.76 8.52 0.08
C ASN A 130 -1.68 8.23 1.60
N HIS A 131 -0.48 8.00 2.15
CA HIS A 131 -0.32 7.84 3.59
C HIS A 131 -0.79 9.07 4.36
N ALA A 132 -0.36 10.26 3.93
CA ALA A 132 -0.76 11.52 4.56
C ALA A 132 -2.27 11.78 4.44
N GLN A 133 -2.87 11.43 3.30
CA GLN A 133 -4.31 11.57 3.09
C GLN A 133 -5.12 10.66 4.02
N ILE A 134 -4.69 9.41 4.19
CA ILE A 134 -5.35 8.46 5.10
C ILE A 134 -5.26 8.93 6.55
N LEU A 135 -4.10 9.43 6.97
CA LEU A 135 -3.90 9.97 8.32
C LEU A 135 -4.81 11.18 8.58
N ALA A 136 -4.85 12.12 7.63
CA ALA A 136 -5.71 13.29 7.72
C ALA A 136 -7.20 12.92 7.82
N ASP A 137 -7.64 11.95 7.03
CA ASP A 137 -9.03 11.47 7.05
C ASP A 137 -9.39 10.75 8.37
N LEU A 138 -8.43 10.13 9.04
CA LEU A 138 -8.59 9.54 10.37
C LEU A 138 -8.44 10.57 11.50
N GLY A 139 -8.09 11.82 11.18
CA GLY A 139 -7.82 12.85 12.20
C GLY A 139 -6.56 12.58 13.03
N MET A 140 -5.60 11.82 12.48
CA MET A 140 -4.32 11.54 13.13
C MET A 140 -3.28 12.61 12.76
N GLU A 141 -2.44 12.96 13.71
CA GLU A 141 -1.34 13.89 13.50
C GLU A 141 -0.18 13.19 12.76
N LEU A 142 0.28 13.81 11.69
CA LEU A 142 1.44 13.36 10.93
C LEU A 142 2.68 14.15 11.34
N LEU A 143 3.69 13.47 11.84
CA LEU A 143 5.03 14.00 12.09
C LEU A 143 5.98 13.49 10.99
N ALA A 144 6.19 14.34 9.99
CA ALA A 144 7.06 14.00 8.87
C ALA A 144 8.52 14.35 9.18
N PHE A 145 9.45 13.46 8.81
CA PHE A 145 10.89 13.68 8.95
C PHE A 145 11.65 13.16 7.73
N PRO A 146 12.81 13.73 7.37
CA PRO A 146 13.65 13.19 6.31
C PRO A 146 14.25 11.86 6.76
N HIS A 147 14.12 10.80 5.96
CA HIS A 147 14.67 9.46 6.28
C HIS A 147 15.76 9.01 5.31
N ALA A 148 16.03 9.80 4.27
CA ALA A 148 17.02 9.49 3.25
C ALA A 148 17.99 10.65 3.08
N ARG A 149 19.28 10.33 2.93
CA ARG A 149 20.33 11.27 2.57
C ARG A 149 20.29 11.56 1.08
N HIS A 150 21.01 12.59 0.66
CA HIS A 150 21.06 13.02 -0.74
C HIS A 150 21.63 11.95 -1.69
N ASP A 151 22.44 11.03 -1.18
CA ASP A 151 23.03 9.90 -1.90
C ASP A 151 22.09 8.66 -1.96
N GLY A 152 20.89 8.76 -1.40
CA GLY A 152 19.90 7.69 -1.36
C GLY A 152 20.08 6.68 -0.22
N THR A 153 21.08 6.86 0.64
CA THR A 153 21.24 6.02 1.84
C THR A 153 20.27 6.43 2.95
N ALA A 154 19.99 5.50 3.88
CA ALA A 154 19.13 5.80 5.03
C ALA A 154 19.87 6.73 6.02
N ASP A 155 19.16 7.74 6.52
CA ASP A 155 19.64 8.63 7.57
C ASP A 155 19.11 8.16 8.93
N LEU A 156 19.84 7.23 9.54
CA LEU A 156 19.44 6.64 10.83
C LEU A 156 19.43 7.66 11.97
N ASP A 157 20.31 8.64 11.95
CA ASP A 157 20.36 9.68 12.98
C ASP A 157 19.10 10.54 12.92
N ALA A 158 18.70 10.97 11.72
CA ALA A 158 17.45 11.71 11.53
C ALA A 158 16.20 10.89 11.90
N VAL A 159 16.23 9.56 11.70
CA VAL A 159 15.13 8.69 12.12
C VAL A 159 15.04 8.62 13.63
N LEU A 160 16.18 8.42 14.33
CA LEU A 160 16.22 8.33 15.79
C LEU A 160 15.80 9.64 16.43
N ASP A 161 16.34 10.77 15.96
CA ASP A 161 15.97 12.11 16.45
C ASP A 161 14.48 12.43 16.28
N ALA A 162 13.84 11.84 15.28
CA ALA A 162 12.41 12.10 15.03
C ALA A 162 11.47 11.30 15.94
N ILE A 163 11.93 10.20 16.54
CA ILE A 163 11.11 9.32 17.39
C ILE A 163 11.35 9.48 18.88
N ASP A 164 12.39 10.22 19.29
CA ASP A 164 12.66 10.61 20.68
C ASP A 164 11.75 11.78 21.11
#